data_656c4ec6c619f5385224f7cba9838a84
#
_entry.id   656c4ec6c619f5385224f7cba9838a84
#
_cell.length_a   1.000
_cell.length_b   1.000
_cell.length_c   1.000
_cell.angle_alpha   90.00
_cell.angle_beta   90.00
_cell.angle_gamma   90.00
#
_symmetry.space_group_name_H-M   'P 1'
#
loop_
_entity.id
_entity.type
_entity.pdbx_description
1 polymer ?
#
loop_
_entity_poly.entity_id
_entity_poly.type
_entity_poly.pdbx_seq_one_letter_code
_entity_poly.pdbx_strand_id
1 'polypeptide(L)'
;MKPSVLPLVLACVLGGCGKEPPPATRIEQSALTQIVGAAVSESDNVYSGEIRARQETQLGFRIGGKIIERLVDAGARVQAGQVLMRLDPGDTGLQASAAEAQYRLAEAEAKRYRELRDQNFVSQSALDAKETALKAAAAQAGLAGNQAGYTELR
;
A
#
# COMPACT_ATOMS: atom_id res chain seq x y z
N MET A 1 -40.36 107.86 38.71
CA MET A 1 -41.69 107.37 38.72
C MET A 1 -42.21 107.27 37.29
N LYS A 2 -42.01 106.23 36.60
CA LYS A 2 -42.82 105.70 35.50
C LYS A 2 -42.31 104.34 35.07
N PRO A 3 -42.97 103.28 35.38
CA PRO A 3 -42.62 101.91 34.92
C PRO A 3 -43.52 101.58 33.75
N SER A 4 -43.15 101.88 32.55
CA SER A 4 -44.01 101.50 31.40
C SER A 4 -43.24 101.16 30.10
N VAL A 5 -41.99 101.11 30.13
CA VAL A 5 -41.19 100.82 28.89
C VAL A 5 -40.58 99.40 28.90
N LEU A 6 -40.52 98.73 30.05
CA LEU A 6 -39.92 97.40 30.19
C LEU A 6 -40.70 96.26 29.50
N PRO A 7 -42.03 96.20 29.38
CA PRO A 7 -42.70 95.12 28.67
C PRO A 7 -42.70 95.21 27.15
N LEU A 8 -42.42 96.38 26.58
CA LEU A 8 -42.44 96.57 25.13
C LEU A 8 -41.10 96.06 24.49
N VAL A 9 -40.00 96.12 25.21
CA VAL A 9 -38.68 95.60 24.72
C VAL A 9 -38.60 94.07 24.75
N LEU A 10 -39.33 93.46 25.72
CA LEU A 10 -39.36 92.00 25.85
C LEU A 10 -40.21 91.31 24.77
N ALA A 11 -41.18 91.99 24.16
CA ALA A 11 -42.01 91.42 23.10
C ALA A 11 -41.37 91.35 21.74
N CYS A 12 -40.30 92.11 21.46
CA CYS A 12 -39.60 92.13 20.19
C CYS A 12 -38.55 91.01 20.08
N VAL A 13 -38.17 90.38 21.16
CA VAL A 13 -37.13 89.35 21.13
C VAL A 13 -37.70 87.95 20.80
N LEU A 14 -38.99 87.74 20.85
CA LEU A 14 -39.65 86.47 20.60
C LEU A 14 -40.15 86.27 19.16
N GLY A 15 -39.91 87.26 18.29
CA GLY A 15 -40.27 87.15 16.83
C GLY A 15 -39.12 86.62 15.96
N GLY A 16 -38.27 85.77 16.46
CA GLY A 16 -37.28 85.10 15.66
C GLY A 16 -37.94 84.14 14.65
N CYS A 17 -38.05 84.61 13.42
CA CYS A 17 -38.52 83.81 12.31
C CYS A 17 -37.68 82.49 12.21
N GLY A 18 -38.27 81.43 12.64
CA GLY A 18 -37.82 80.10 12.26
C GLY A 18 -38.00 79.93 10.75
N LYS A 19 -36.97 80.31 10.02
CA LYS A 19 -36.86 79.90 8.63
C LYS A 19 -36.42 78.45 8.66
N GLU A 20 -37.39 77.58 8.38
CA GLU A 20 -37.09 76.16 8.20
C GLU A 20 -35.90 76.00 7.22
N PRO A 21 -34.84 75.34 7.60
CA PRO A 21 -33.75 75.14 6.64
C PRO A 21 -34.31 74.32 5.46
N PRO A 22 -33.98 74.65 4.24
CA PRO A 22 -34.38 73.85 3.08
C PRO A 22 -34.00 72.44 3.31
N PRO A 23 -34.82 71.46 2.91
CA PRO A 23 -34.50 70.05 3.06
C PRO A 23 -33.14 69.82 2.48
N ALA A 24 -32.26 69.34 3.31
CA ALA A 24 -30.92 68.98 2.89
C ALA A 24 -31.02 68.03 1.68
N THR A 25 -30.76 68.60 0.53
CA THR A 25 -30.69 67.82 -0.69
C THR A 25 -29.55 66.83 -0.41
N ARG A 26 -29.89 65.57 -0.15
CA ARG A 26 -28.92 64.51 -0.08
C ARG A 26 -28.23 64.50 -1.44
N ILE A 27 -27.03 65.03 -1.45
CA ILE A 27 -26.14 64.87 -2.61
C ILE A 27 -25.80 63.38 -2.60
N GLU A 28 -26.47 62.63 -3.44
CA GLU A 28 -26.08 61.20 -3.68
C GLU A 28 -24.68 61.26 -4.28
N GLN A 29 -23.69 61.04 -3.42
CA GLN A 29 -22.33 60.85 -3.89
C GLN A 29 -22.29 59.48 -4.55
N SER A 30 -22.18 59.44 -5.86
CA SER A 30 -21.93 58.22 -6.58
C SER A 30 -20.53 57.71 -6.20
N ALA A 31 -20.52 56.70 -5.34
CA ALA A 31 -19.27 55.99 -5.06
C ALA A 31 -19.08 54.93 -6.15
N LEU A 32 -17.91 54.96 -6.75
CA LEU A 32 -17.49 53.90 -7.65
C LEU A 32 -17.24 52.64 -6.82
N THR A 33 -18.24 51.79 -6.75
CA THR A 33 -18.12 50.50 -6.07
C THR A 33 -17.72 49.46 -7.10
N GLN A 34 -16.55 48.90 -6.95
CA GLN A 34 -16.14 47.73 -7.68
C GLN A 34 -16.64 46.52 -6.89
N ILE A 35 -17.57 45.77 -7.46
CA ILE A 35 -17.91 44.46 -6.92
C ILE A 35 -16.67 43.61 -7.10
N VAL A 36 -15.93 43.38 -6.02
CA VAL A 36 -14.96 42.32 -5.97
C VAL A 36 -15.79 41.05 -5.92
N GLY A 37 -16.29 40.64 -7.07
CA GLY A 37 -16.79 39.28 -7.23
C GLY A 37 -15.61 38.40 -6.84
N ALA A 38 -15.87 37.37 -6.07
CA ALA A 38 -14.97 36.26 -6.01
C ALA A 38 -14.80 35.81 -7.47
N ALA A 39 -13.78 36.35 -8.14
CA ALA A 39 -13.24 35.63 -9.25
C ALA A 39 -12.88 34.30 -8.62
N VAL A 40 -13.72 33.30 -8.86
CA VAL A 40 -13.29 31.92 -8.69
C VAL A 40 -12.14 31.85 -9.66
N SER A 41 -10.96 32.16 -9.15
CA SER A 41 -9.72 31.82 -9.82
C SER A 41 -9.74 30.30 -9.79
N GLU A 42 -10.41 29.69 -10.77
CA GLU A 42 -10.07 28.35 -11.19
C GLU A 42 -8.64 28.44 -11.71
N SER A 43 -7.73 28.75 -10.81
CA SER A 43 -6.35 28.40 -11.03
C SER A 43 -6.33 26.87 -10.90
N ASP A 44 -6.53 26.21 -12.02
CA ASP A 44 -6.17 24.81 -12.16
C ASP A 44 -4.70 24.72 -11.77
N ASN A 45 -4.46 24.40 -10.51
CA ASN A 45 -3.10 24.13 -10.05
C ASN A 45 -2.68 22.81 -10.69
N VAL A 46 -2.06 22.90 -11.84
CA VAL A 46 -1.51 21.75 -12.54
C VAL A 46 -0.21 21.36 -11.85
N TYR A 47 -0.23 20.23 -11.19
CA TYR A 47 0.98 19.64 -10.61
C TYR A 47 1.47 18.52 -11.52
N SER A 48 2.76 18.53 -11.82
CA SER A 48 3.39 17.40 -12.48
C SER A 48 3.58 16.28 -11.44
N GLY A 49 3.16 15.07 -11.76
CA GLY A 49 3.27 13.90 -10.89
C GLY A 49 3.42 12.63 -11.69
N GLU A 50 4.02 11.62 -11.07
CA GLU A 50 4.13 10.28 -11.63
C GLU A 50 3.20 9.34 -10.86
N ILE A 51 2.35 8.63 -11.58
CA ILE A 51 1.50 7.60 -10.97
C ILE A 51 2.34 6.34 -10.84
N ARG A 52 2.57 5.91 -9.60
CA ARG A 52 3.25 4.65 -9.28
C ARG A 52 2.34 3.71 -8.55
N ALA A 53 2.63 2.43 -8.64
CA ALA A 53 1.95 1.43 -7.84
C ALA A 53 2.22 1.69 -6.34
N ARG A 54 1.22 1.44 -5.50
CA ARG A 54 1.36 1.56 -4.05
C ARG A 54 2.39 0.57 -3.49
N GLN A 55 2.53 -0.58 -4.13
CA GLN A 55 3.46 -1.63 -3.78
C GLN A 55 4.13 -2.10 -5.06
N GLU A 56 5.44 -2.04 -5.07
CA GLU A 56 6.28 -2.58 -6.13
C GLU A 56 7.22 -3.61 -5.53
N THR A 57 7.35 -4.75 -6.18
CA THR A 57 8.24 -5.81 -5.75
C THR A 57 9.07 -6.28 -6.93
N GLN A 58 10.38 -6.32 -6.74
CA GLN A 58 11.27 -6.92 -7.71
C GLN A 58 11.37 -8.40 -7.42
N LEU A 59 10.78 -9.21 -8.29
CA LEU A 59 10.87 -10.66 -8.23
C LEU A 59 12.14 -11.15 -8.94
N GLY A 60 12.82 -12.11 -8.34
CA GLY A 60 14.00 -12.72 -8.89
C GLY A 60 14.11 -14.20 -8.51
N PHE A 61 14.77 -14.98 -9.33
CA PHE A 61 15.06 -16.36 -9.01
C PHE A 61 16.08 -16.44 -7.85
N ARG A 62 15.91 -17.45 -6.98
CA ARG A 62 16.81 -17.70 -5.84
C ARG A 62 18.05 -18.49 -6.23
N ILE A 63 18.04 -19.11 -7.43
CA ILE A 63 19.14 -19.85 -8.01
C ILE A 63 19.43 -19.33 -9.41
N GLY A 64 20.68 -19.49 -9.86
CA GLY A 64 21.08 -19.21 -11.23
C GLY A 64 20.63 -20.32 -12.18
N GLY A 65 20.31 -19.96 -13.40
CA GLY A 65 19.93 -20.93 -14.43
C GLY A 65 19.52 -20.25 -15.73
N LYS A 66 19.23 -21.05 -16.75
CA LYS A 66 18.74 -20.59 -18.05
C LYS A 66 17.21 -20.49 -18.01
N ILE A 67 16.66 -19.35 -18.35
CA ILE A 67 15.21 -19.19 -18.50
C ILE A 67 14.78 -19.96 -19.77
N ILE A 68 13.87 -20.90 -19.61
CA ILE A 68 13.31 -21.69 -20.73
C ILE A 68 11.89 -21.25 -21.09
N GLU A 69 11.15 -20.66 -20.17
CA GLU A 69 9.77 -20.29 -20.40
C GLU A 69 9.42 -19.01 -19.65
N ARG A 70 8.70 -18.12 -20.33
CA ARG A 70 8.02 -16.96 -19.75
C ARG A 70 6.53 -17.11 -20.00
N LEU A 71 5.76 -17.25 -18.92
CA LEU A 71 4.33 -17.56 -18.93
C LEU A 71 3.43 -16.33 -18.90
N VAL A 72 3.99 -15.15 -18.63
CA VAL A 72 3.25 -13.90 -18.53
C VAL A 72 3.93 -12.80 -19.33
N ASP A 73 3.15 -11.95 -19.96
CA ASP A 73 3.64 -10.77 -20.69
C ASP A 73 3.67 -9.53 -19.81
N ALA A 74 4.45 -8.52 -20.23
CA ALA A 74 4.47 -7.22 -19.57
C ALA A 74 3.06 -6.58 -19.63
N GLY A 75 2.60 -6.04 -18.53
CA GLY A 75 1.26 -5.47 -18.39
C GLY A 75 0.15 -6.47 -18.06
N ALA A 76 0.44 -7.77 -18.04
CA ALA A 76 -0.52 -8.78 -17.64
C ALA A 76 -0.85 -8.70 -16.12
N ARG A 77 -2.10 -9.02 -15.78
CA ARG A 77 -2.51 -9.21 -14.40
C ARG A 77 -2.16 -10.62 -13.94
N VAL A 78 -1.55 -10.73 -12.77
CA VAL A 78 -1.13 -11.99 -12.18
C VAL A 78 -1.82 -12.21 -10.83
N GLN A 79 -1.95 -13.47 -10.43
CA GLN A 79 -2.49 -13.86 -9.14
C GLN A 79 -1.37 -14.30 -8.19
N ALA A 80 -1.61 -14.23 -6.89
CA ALA A 80 -0.66 -14.73 -5.91
C ALA A 80 -0.41 -16.24 -6.12
N GLY A 81 0.88 -16.62 -6.18
CA GLY A 81 1.29 -18.01 -6.43
C GLY A 81 1.28 -18.44 -7.90
N GLN A 82 0.89 -17.56 -8.82
CA GLN A 82 0.98 -17.86 -10.26
C GLN A 82 2.43 -17.96 -10.71
N VAL A 83 2.76 -18.99 -11.49
CA VAL A 83 4.08 -19.15 -12.10
C VAL A 83 4.24 -18.13 -13.23
N LEU A 84 5.29 -17.32 -13.13
CA LEU A 84 5.60 -16.24 -14.08
C LEU A 84 6.64 -16.66 -15.11
N MET A 85 7.68 -17.35 -14.63
CA MET A 85 8.79 -17.83 -15.45
C MET A 85 9.33 -19.16 -14.91
N ARG A 86 10.01 -19.90 -15.77
CA ARG A 86 10.71 -21.12 -15.41
C ARG A 86 12.15 -21.10 -15.88
N LEU A 87 13.02 -21.60 -15.01
CA LEU A 87 14.37 -21.98 -15.36
C LEU A 87 14.39 -23.42 -15.86
N ASP A 88 15.42 -23.75 -16.61
CA ASP A 88 15.76 -25.13 -16.91
C ASP A 88 16.04 -25.88 -15.60
N PRO A 89 15.23 -26.90 -15.24
CA PRO A 89 15.44 -27.66 -14.03
C PRO A 89 16.72 -28.50 -14.06
N GLY A 90 17.20 -28.88 -15.25
CA GLY A 90 18.45 -29.57 -15.49
C GLY A 90 18.86 -30.52 -14.37
N ASP A 91 20.05 -30.29 -13.83
CA ASP A 91 20.61 -31.11 -12.75
C ASP A 91 19.83 -31.04 -11.42
N THR A 92 19.15 -29.93 -11.14
CA THR A 92 18.41 -29.80 -9.87
C THR A 92 17.21 -30.74 -9.80
N GLY A 93 16.54 -30.96 -10.90
CA GLY A 93 15.44 -31.94 -11.01
C GLY A 93 15.93 -33.38 -10.83
N LEU A 94 17.09 -33.72 -11.42
CA LEU A 94 17.70 -35.02 -11.27
C LEU A 94 18.18 -35.25 -9.83
N GLN A 95 18.79 -34.23 -9.19
CA GLN A 95 19.20 -34.29 -7.80
C GLN A 95 18.02 -34.51 -6.85
N ALA A 96 16.89 -33.80 -7.10
CA ALA A 96 15.68 -33.99 -6.31
C ALA A 96 15.13 -35.41 -6.46
N SER A 97 15.08 -35.94 -7.69
CA SER A 97 14.65 -37.32 -7.95
C SER A 97 15.54 -38.36 -7.25
N ALA A 98 16.86 -38.16 -7.29
CA ALA A 98 17.82 -39.06 -6.65
C ALA A 98 17.69 -39.02 -5.12
N ALA A 99 17.56 -37.83 -4.54
CA ALA A 99 17.39 -37.67 -3.10
C ALA A 99 16.03 -38.26 -2.63
N GLU A 100 14.98 -38.10 -3.40
CA GLU A 100 13.68 -38.72 -3.12
C GLU A 100 13.75 -40.25 -3.18
N ALA A 101 14.45 -40.83 -4.13
CA ALA A 101 14.66 -42.28 -4.19
C ALA A 101 15.43 -42.80 -2.97
N GLN A 102 16.45 -42.10 -2.49
CA GLN A 102 17.20 -42.42 -1.27
C GLN A 102 16.29 -42.35 -0.01
N TYR A 103 15.45 -41.31 0.06
CA TYR A 103 14.47 -41.16 1.15
C TYR A 103 13.50 -42.36 1.19
N ARG A 104 12.94 -42.75 0.05
CA ARG A 104 11.99 -43.89 -0.03
C ARG A 104 12.67 -45.22 0.34
N LEU A 105 13.95 -45.40 -0.04
CA LEU A 105 14.69 -46.57 0.38
C LEU A 105 14.88 -46.61 1.89
N ALA A 106 15.34 -45.50 2.48
CA ALA A 106 15.55 -45.40 3.91
C ALA A 106 14.24 -45.58 4.71
N GLU A 107 13.11 -45.08 4.19
CA GLU A 107 11.80 -45.27 4.77
C GLU A 107 11.38 -46.75 4.78
N ALA A 108 11.56 -47.44 3.66
CA ALA A 108 11.23 -48.84 3.56
C ALA A 108 12.12 -49.70 4.49
N GLU A 109 13.43 -49.34 4.61
CA GLU A 109 14.32 -50.01 5.55
C GLU A 109 13.90 -49.77 7.00
N ALA A 110 13.67 -48.51 7.40
CA ALA A 110 13.27 -48.21 8.75
C ALA A 110 11.94 -48.91 9.13
N LYS A 111 10.97 -48.95 8.21
CA LYS A 111 9.74 -49.67 8.39
C LYS A 111 9.99 -51.19 8.65
N ARG A 112 10.82 -51.81 7.82
CA ARG A 112 11.17 -53.21 7.96
C ARG A 112 11.87 -53.51 9.30
N TYR A 113 12.79 -52.60 9.71
CA TYR A 113 13.50 -52.78 10.98
C TYR A 113 12.59 -52.59 12.20
N ARG A 114 11.56 -51.77 12.13
CA ARG A 114 10.53 -51.66 13.17
C ARG A 114 9.77 -52.97 13.31
N GLU A 115 9.29 -53.57 12.20
CA GLU A 115 8.60 -54.83 12.17
C GLU A 115 9.47 -56.00 12.74
N LEU A 116 10.76 -56.05 12.37
CA LEU A 116 11.73 -57.02 12.89
C LEU A 116 12.03 -56.78 14.38
N ARG A 117 12.04 -55.55 14.83
CA ARG A 117 12.24 -55.18 16.24
C ARG A 117 11.06 -55.60 17.11
N ASP A 118 9.87 -55.43 16.62
CA ASP A 118 8.65 -55.86 17.31
C ASP A 118 8.66 -57.39 17.52
N GLN A 119 9.28 -58.14 16.61
CA GLN A 119 9.47 -59.57 16.70
C GLN A 119 10.77 -59.99 17.45
N ASN A 120 11.53 -58.99 17.98
CA ASN A 120 12.83 -59.18 18.66
C ASN A 120 13.93 -59.81 17.79
N PHE A 121 13.84 -59.68 16.46
CA PHE A 121 14.91 -60.18 15.55
C PHE A 121 16.09 -59.24 15.39
N VAL A 122 15.97 -57.99 15.77
CA VAL A 122 17.01 -56.97 15.68
C VAL A 122 17.17 -56.23 17.00
N SER A 123 18.37 -55.66 17.23
CA SER A 123 18.62 -54.84 18.41
C SER A 123 17.99 -53.44 18.28
N GLN A 124 17.75 -52.77 19.43
CA GLN A 124 17.30 -51.41 19.44
C GLN A 124 18.29 -50.48 18.70
N SER A 125 19.60 -50.65 18.91
CA SER A 125 20.62 -49.86 18.24
C SER A 125 20.61 -50.01 16.71
N ALA A 126 20.25 -51.19 16.19
CA ALA A 126 20.09 -51.38 14.75
C ALA A 126 18.87 -50.64 14.19
N LEU A 127 17.74 -50.60 14.93
CA LEU A 127 16.59 -49.80 14.58
C LEU A 127 16.91 -48.29 14.61
N ASP A 128 17.54 -47.81 15.70
CA ASP A 128 17.91 -46.39 15.87
C ASP A 128 18.84 -45.89 14.75
N ALA A 129 19.76 -46.76 14.28
CA ALA A 129 20.62 -46.46 13.13
C ALA A 129 19.79 -46.25 11.84
N LYS A 130 18.78 -47.10 11.58
CA LYS A 130 17.91 -46.96 10.41
C LYS A 130 16.99 -45.75 10.49
N GLU A 131 16.47 -45.45 11.67
CA GLU A 131 15.68 -44.23 11.89
C GLU A 131 16.49 -42.94 11.74
N THR A 132 17.74 -42.96 12.16
CA THR A 132 18.65 -41.85 11.95
C THR A 132 18.99 -41.67 10.46
N ALA A 133 19.22 -42.76 9.73
CA ALA A 133 19.40 -42.73 8.28
C ALA A 133 18.18 -42.21 7.54
N LEU A 134 16.96 -42.59 7.97
CA LEU A 134 15.73 -42.08 7.42
C LEU A 134 15.61 -40.55 7.63
N LYS A 135 15.90 -40.05 8.84
CA LYS A 135 15.87 -38.60 9.13
C LYS A 135 16.87 -37.84 8.25
N ALA A 136 18.08 -38.40 8.07
CA ALA A 136 19.09 -37.77 7.20
C ALA A 136 18.65 -37.75 5.73
N ALA A 137 18.12 -38.86 5.22
CA ALA A 137 17.63 -38.94 3.85
C ALA A 137 16.42 -38.01 3.61
N ALA A 138 15.49 -37.89 4.59
CA ALA A 138 14.36 -36.94 4.53
C ALA A 138 14.84 -35.50 4.44
N ALA A 139 15.84 -35.11 5.24
CA ALA A 139 16.42 -33.78 5.19
C ALA A 139 17.08 -33.48 3.83
N GLN A 140 17.81 -34.45 3.28
CA GLN A 140 18.45 -34.32 1.97
C GLN A 140 17.42 -34.20 0.83
N ALA A 141 16.35 -34.99 0.87
CA ALA A 141 15.25 -34.91 -0.10
C ALA A 141 14.54 -33.54 -0.03
N GLY A 142 14.30 -33.04 1.20
CA GLY A 142 13.74 -31.71 1.41
C GLY A 142 14.60 -30.58 0.84
N LEU A 143 15.91 -30.63 1.05
CA LEU A 143 16.85 -29.63 0.48
C LEU A 143 16.84 -29.66 -1.05
N ALA A 144 16.96 -30.85 -1.64
CA ALA A 144 16.98 -31.00 -3.09
C ALA A 144 15.61 -30.60 -3.72
N GLY A 145 14.51 -30.94 -3.07
CA GLY A 145 13.17 -30.53 -3.49
C GLY A 145 12.97 -29.01 -3.46
N ASN A 146 13.48 -28.34 -2.41
CA ASN A 146 13.44 -26.88 -2.34
C ASN A 146 14.27 -26.23 -3.46
N GLN A 147 15.46 -26.75 -3.75
CA GLN A 147 16.31 -26.26 -4.84
C GLN A 147 15.61 -26.43 -6.20
N ALA A 148 14.98 -27.57 -6.45
CA ALA A 148 14.17 -27.78 -7.64
C ALA A 148 12.96 -26.82 -7.70
N GLY A 149 12.33 -26.53 -6.57
CA GLY A 149 11.23 -25.54 -6.48
C GLY A 149 11.66 -24.11 -6.82
N TYR A 150 12.93 -23.76 -6.62
CA TYR A 150 13.45 -22.41 -6.95
C TYR A 150 13.65 -22.19 -8.46
N THR A 151 13.43 -23.21 -9.28
CA THR A 151 13.39 -23.06 -10.74
C THR A 151 12.12 -22.39 -11.24
N GLU A 152 11.09 -22.27 -10.42
CA GLU A 152 9.86 -21.55 -10.75
C GLU A 152 9.82 -20.19 -10.03
N LEU A 153 9.60 -19.12 -10.79
CA LEU A 153 9.34 -17.78 -10.27
C LEU A 153 7.83 -17.59 -10.11
N ARG A 154 7.41 -17.34 -8.88
CA ARG A 154 6.00 -17.16 -8.51
C ARG A 154 5.77 -15.84 -7.78
#